data_f9f8f38d32e7a6b2b5f753ee8dea0497
#
_entry.id   f9f8f38d32e7a6b2b5f753ee8dea0497
#
_cell.length_a   1.000
_cell.length_b   1.000
_cell.length_c   1.000
_cell.angle_alpha   90.00
_cell.angle_beta   90.00
_cell.angle_gamma   90.00
#
_symmetry.space_group_name_H-M   'P 1'
#
loop_
_entity.id
_entity.type
_entity.pdbx_description
1 polymer ?
#
loop_
_entity_poly.entity_id
_entity_poly.type
_entity_poly.pdbx_seq_one_letter_code
_entity_poly.pdbx_strand_id
1 'polypeptide(L)'
;MLTRTGKEALAASRLRRLRKEVNKRDTQEKTQLSAIVEYLKLKAEELGYQNARQLWMPVLEKNIVLSELETADRSALDKGEKWSLDAVVGLYDDPQNQQQKPLLVDFAQNGNLAVCGSVVTGKSIFMQTMLYSLFQKYNPEQLQCYILDFSSHLMTPFESAPNTGGIVYDNQEDRLGKFMHLLEKMMEERKKLFEGGNYAQYVRAYGQKIPAILVVIDNFGGFREKTRMKYDDIILKYVREGTGYGMYLAVTAAGYGMAEIPGRIADNIRTPICLEQSDRFRYMEILRTTKLPVFPEAGIPGRGLAEVDGKMLEFQTALSVQADDDFGRGRILEQFSKEKSVKWTGKRPLPIPEIPENPILGQLEKMENYSKLAEGRNHIPFAYELETAEVFSVGLRETYCYTISGRAHTGKTNVLKLLMYGAQKAGGKLCVIEPGQTELKKTAQECGAQYLTDTKTVFEYLKELTPTFVARNKKKRALIEEGADEERIYREMYSETPVYIFLSDLKEFFKLIYSADAEVGNMSGFMETIMAKGPLHRIYFFGCLKVEDAISLMSYKAYQSYISYKKGIHLGGNLSTQKIFNFQNIPYAELSKAMKKGFAYAADEEDETIGIQIVVPLARRENI
;
A
#
# COMPACT_ATOMS: atom_id res chain seq x y z
N MET A 1 27.67 -72.69 47.12
CA MET A 1 26.50 -73.45 46.63
C MET A 1 25.69 -72.61 45.64
N LEU A 2 25.83 -72.90 44.39
CA LEU A 2 24.89 -72.31 43.40
C LEU A 2 23.59 -73.14 43.47
N THR A 3 22.55 -72.49 43.91
CA THR A 3 21.21 -73.10 43.94
C THR A 3 20.78 -73.43 42.50
N ARG A 4 19.93 -74.48 42.37
CA ARG A 4 19.41 -74.94 41.06
C ARG A 4 18.85 -73.85 40.20
N THR A 5 18.27 -72.84 40.82
CA THR A 5 17.76 -71.60 40.21
C THR A 5 18.88 -70.71 39.63
N GLY A 6 20.08 -70.72 40.20
CA GLY A 6 21.21 -69.90 39.64
C GLY A 6 21.77 -70.53 38.36
N LYS A 7 21.74 -71.86 38.22
CA LYS A 7 22.14 -72.51 36.96
C LYS A 7 21.13 -72.31 35.84
N GLU A 8 19.85 -72.27 36.14
CA GLU A 8 18.78 -71.98 35.17
C GLU A 8 18.79 -70.54 34.75
N ALA A 9 19.05 -69.61 35.64
CA ALA A 9 19.20 -68.17 35.30
C ALA A 9 20.43 -67.89 34.41
N LEU A 10 21.55 -68.62 34.66
CA LEU A 10 22.75 -68.52 33.81
C LEU A 10 22.53 -69.16 32.45
N ALA A 11 21.80 -70.25 32.31
CA ALA A 11 21.43 -70.87 31.06
C ALA A 11 20.47 -69.98 30.27
N ALA A 12 19.48 -69.34 30.89
CA ALA A 12 18.56 -68.38 30.27
C ALA A 12 19.26 -67.11 29.80
N SER A 13 20.23 -66.61 30.55
CA SER A 13 21.06 -65.43 30.12
C SER A 13 21.96 -65.75 28.93
N ARG A 14 22.50 -66.97 28.89
CA ARG A 14 23.34 -67.48 27.79
C ARG A 14 22.52 -67.68 26.52
N LEU A 15 21.31 -68.24 26.64
CA LEU A 15 20.35 -68.32 25.53
C LEU A 15 19.89 -66.99 25.00
N ARG A 16 19.68 -65.99 25.87
CA ARG A 16 19.37 -64.60 25.44
C ARG A 16 20.55 -63.96 24.72
N ARG A 17 21.80 -64.18 25.13
CA ARG A 17 22.99 -63.70 24.40
C ARG A 17 23.12 -64.38 23.04
N LEU A 18 22.96 -65.71 22.96
CA LEU A 18 22.98 -66.46 21.70
C LEU A 18 21.86 -66.00 20.75
N ARG A 19 20.63 -65.80 21.25
CA ARG A 19 19.56 -65.20 20.43
C ARG A 19 19.88 -63.77 19.93
N LYS A 20 20.52 -62.94 20.75
CA LYS A 20 20.97 -61.64 20.31
C LYS A 20 22.10 -61.68 19.28
N GLU A 21 22.98 -62.66 19.37
CA GLU A 21 24.06 -62.88 18.39
C GLU A 21 23.53 -63.48 17.08
N VAL A 22 22.57 -64.41 17.15
CA VAL A 22 21.87 -64.93 15.97
C VAL A 22 21.07 -63.84 15.29
N ASN A 23 20.29 -63.04 16.01
CA ASN A 23 19.57 -61.89 15.42
C ASN A 23 20.49 -60.80 14.86
N LYS A 24 21.74 -60.68 15.34
CA LYS A 24 22.74 -59.76 14.73
C LYS A 24 23.38 -60.33 13.47
N ARG A 25 23.45 -61.68 13.32
CA ARG A 25 23.95 -62.31 12.10
C ARG A 25 22.91 -62.38 10.99
N ASP A 26 21.62 -62.52 11.35
CA ASP A 26 20.50 -62.56 10.39
C ASP A 26 20.27 -61.23 9.63
N THR A 27 20.89 -60.11 10.07
CA THR A 27 20.76 -58.84 9.36
C THR A 27 21.73 -58.71 8.15
N GLN A 28 22.58 -59.68 7.90
CA GLN A 28 23.50 -59.68 6.73
C GLN A 28 23.37 -60.92 5.79
N GLU A 29 22.65 -61.95 6.16
CA GLU A 29 22.42 -63.09 5.26
C GLU A 29 21.11 -62.90 4.49
N LYS A 30 21.23 -62.75 3.15
CA LYS A 30 20.07 -62.76 2.26
C LYS A 30 19.28 -64.04 2.48
N THR A 31 18.02 -63.93 2.90
CA THR A 31 17.15 -65.10 2.99
C THR A 31 16.91 -65.67 1.59
N GLN A 32 16.66 -66.99 1.47
CA GLN A 32 16.33 -67.62 0.21
C GLN A 32 15.19 -66.89 -0.51
N LEU A 33 14.20 -66.40 0.25
CA LEU A 33 13.07 -65.66 -0.26
C LEU A 33 13.53 -64.29 -0.86
N SER A 34 14.40 -63.54 -0.19
CA SER A 34 14.91 -62.26 -0.70
C SER A 34 15.76 -62.46 -1.96
N ALA A 35 16.56 -63.55 -2.03
CA ALA A 35 17.32 -63.87 -3.23
C ALA A 35 16.43 -64.23 -4.42
N ILE A 36 15.34 -64.98 -4.18
CA ILE A 36 14.34 -65.31 -5.21
C ILE A 36 13.64 -64.06 -5.71
N VAL A 37 13.21 -63.16 -4.80
CA VAL A 37 12.52 -61.92 -5.15
C VAL A 37 13.44 -61.00 -5.99
N GLU A 38 14.72 -60.86 -5.60
CA GLU A 38 15.72 -60.11 -6.42
C GLU A 38 15.92 -60.75 -7.80
N TYR A 39 16.05 -62.05 -7.88
CA TYR A 39 16.18 -62.74 -9.15
C TYR A 39 14.97 -62.56 -10.06
N LEU A 40 13.76 -62.68 -9.50
CA LEU A 40 12.52 -62.42 -10.24
C LEU A 40 12.43 -60.97 -10.73
N LYS A 41 12.83 -60.01 -9.88
CA LYS A 41 12.89 -58.60 -10.28
C LYS A 41 13.83 -58.36 -11.46
N LEU A 42 15.06 -58.88 -11.41
CA LEU A 42 16.02 -58.80 -12.51
C LEU A 42 15.49 -59.45 -13.78
N LYS A 43 14.84 -60.61 -13.67
CA LYS A 43 14.25 -61.26 -14.84
C LYS A 43 13.04 -60.52 -15.41
N ALA A 44 12.25 -59.89 -14.60
CA ALA A 44 11.13 -59.05 -15.03
C ALA A 44 11.66 -57.80 -15.80
N GLU A 45 12.74 -57.17 -15.32
CA GLU A 45 13.38 -56.05 -15.96
C GLU A 45 14.01 -56.47 -17.33
N GLU A 46 14.70 -57.63 -17.39
CA GLU A 46 15.26 -58.20 -18.65
C GLU A 46 14.18 -58.53 -19.70
N LEU A 47 13.00 -58.97 -19.26
CA LEU A 47 11.87 -59.32 -20.11
C LEU A 47 10.96 -58.12 -20.45
N GLY A 48 11.27 -56.92 -19.95
CA GLY A 48 10.52 -55.70 -20.24
C GLY A 48 9.14 -55.63 -19.52
N TYR A 49 8.93 -56.43 -18.46
CA TYR A 49 7.73 -56.32 -17.67
C TYR A 49 7.77 -55.04 -16.86
N GLN A 50 6.71 -54.25 -16.95
CA GLN A 50 6.50 -53.10 -16.06
C GLN A 50 6.21 -53.54 -14.63
N ASN A 51 6.65 -52.78 -13.65
CA ASN A 51 6.34 -53.05 -12.26
C ASN A 51 4.83 -53.23 -12.06
N ALA A 52 4.45 -54.22 -11.25
CA ALA A 52 3.07 -54.39 -10.87
C ALA A 52 2.53 -53.07 -10.30
N ARG A 53 1.29 -52.70 -10.67
CA ARG A 53 0.62 -51.51 -10.13
C ARG A 53 0.59 -51.64 -8.61
N GLN A 54 1.11 -50.66 -7.89
CA GLN A 54 1.02 -50.62 -6.44
C GLN A 54 -0.46 -50.65 -6.02
N LEU A 55 -0.83 -51.64 -5.23
CA LEU A 55 -2.20 -51.80 -4.71
C LEU A 55 -2.52 -50.79 -3.62
N TRP A 56 -1.50 -50.28 -2.96
CA TRP A 56 -1.61 -49.27 -1.91
C TRP A 56 -0.69 -48.10 -2.21
N MET A 57 -1.23 -46.88 -2.17
CA MET A 57 -0.41 -45.68 -2.28
C MET A 57 0.48 -45.55 -1.03
N PRO A 58 1.74 -45.08 -1.17
CA PRO A 58 2.58 -44.77 -0.03
C PRO A 58 1.92 -43.67 0.83
N VAL A 59 2.28 -43.63 2.10
CA VAL A 59 1.86 -42.53 2.98
C VAL A 59 2.42 -41.22 2.42
N LEU A 60 1.65 -40.14 2.55
CA LEU A 60 2.11 -38.79 2.16
C LEU A 60 3.47 -38.49 2.82
N GLU A 61 4.45 -38.18 2.03
CA GLU A 61 5.77 -37.76 2.50
C GLU A 61 5.70 -36.46 3.28
N LYS A 62 6.62 -36.31 4.26
CA LYS A 62 6.66 -35.11 5.13
C LYS A 62 7.35 -33.94 4.44
N ASN A 63 8.32 -34.22 3.58
CA ASN A 63 9.11 -33.22 2.85
C ASN A 63 8.96 -33.47 1.36
N ILE A 64 8.15 -32.66 0.72
CA ILE A 64 7.90 -32.68 -0.72
C ILE A 64 8.44 -31.36 -1.27
N VAL A 65 9.14 -31.39 -2.39
CA VAL A 65 9.62 -30.17 -3.06
C VAL A 65 8.75 -29.88 -4.29
N LEU A 66 8.44 -28.62 -4.52
CA LEU A 66 7.54 -28.21 -5.60
C LEU A 66 8.00 -28.72 -6.99
N SER A 67 9.32 -28.75 -7.24
CA SER A 67 9.89 -29.25 -8.49
C SER A 67 9.56 -30.72 -8.79
N GLU A 68 9.28 -31.53 -7.77
CA GLU A 68 8.89 -32.93 -7.91
C GLU A 68 7.42 -33.07 -8.36
N LEU A 69 6.59 -32.07 -8.04
CA LEU A 69 5.17 -32.05 -8.37
C LEU A 69 4.90 -31.46 -9.75
N GLU A 70 5.75 -30.56 -10.23
CA GLU A 70 5.57 -29.88 -11.52
C GLU A 70 5.84 -30.76 -12.74
N THR A 71 6.58 -31.87 -12.57
CA THR A 71 6.86 -32.83 -13.63
C THR A 71 5.71 -33.77 -13.94
N ALA A 72 4.75 -33.91 -13.02
CA ALA A 72 3.57 -34.74 -13.17
C ALA A 72 2.44 -33.97 -13.86
N ASP A 73 2.40 -34.01 -15.17
CA ASP A 73 1.22 -33.73 -16.01
C ASP A 73 0.77 -32.25 -16.17
N ARG A 74 1.69 -31.38 -16.62
CA ARG A 74 1.31 -30.06 -17.19
C ARG A 74 0.42 -30.16 -18.43
N SER A 75 0.45 -31.28 -19.14
CA SER A 75 -0.32 -31.48 -20.38
C SER A 75 -1.84 -31.52 -20.18
N ALA A 76 -2.32 -31.79 -18.96
CA ALA A 76 -3.74 -31.79 -18.65
C ALA A 76 -4.29 -30.38 -18.34
N LEU A 77 -3.44 -29.43 -17.95
CA LEU A 77 -3.82 -28.06 -17.57
C LEU A 77 -3.84 -27.09 -18.75
N ASP A 78 -3.16 -27.41 -19.83
CA ASP A 78 -3.03 -26.58 -21.04
C ASP A 78 -4.21 -26.70 -22.04
N LYS A 79 -5.29 -27.39 -21.68
CA LYS A 79 -6.49 -27.44 -22.52
C LYS A 79 -7.29 -26.15 -22.41
N GLY A 80 -6.70 -25.12 -23.04
CA GLY A 80 -7.15 -23.78 -23.17
C GLY A 80 -8.60 -23.58 -23.60
N GLU A 81 -9.41 -23.05 -22.72
CA GLU A 81 -10.56 -22.19 -23.01
C GLU A 81 -10.99 -21.36 -21.78
N LYS A 82 -10.42 -21.63 -20.61
CA LYS A 82 -10.72 -20.88 -19.39
C LYS A 82 -9.47 -20.17 -18.86
N TRP A 83 -9.62 -18.89 -18.61
CA TRP A 83 -8.61 -18.16 -17.86
C TRP A 83 -8.39 -18.80 -16.48
N SER A 84 -7.15 -19.05 -16.10
CA SER A 84 -6.75 -19.62 -14.81
C SER A 84 -5.77 -18.72 -14.09
N LEU A 85 -5.80 -18.75 -12.76
CA LEU A 85 -4.80 -18.14 -11.88
C LEU A 85 -4.52 -19.13 -10.76
N ASP A 86 -3.80 -20.18 -11.10
CA ASP A 86 -3.58 -21.35 -10.27
C ASP A 86 -2.13 -21.50 -9.84
N ALA A 87 -1.95 -21.98 -8.61
CA ALA A 87 -0.68 -22.32 -7.99
C ALA A 87 -0.69 -23.78 -7.52
N VAL A 88 0.39 -24.51 -7.78
CA VAL A 88 0.65 -25.79 -7.11
C VAL A 88 1.20 -25.48 -5.72
N VAL A 89 0.59 -26.03 -4.67
CA VAL A 89 0.96 -25.72 -3.28
C VAL A 89 1.37 -26.96 -2.47
N GLY A 90 1.11 -28.16 -2.99
CA GLY A 90 1.41 -29.40 -2.29
C GLY A 90 0.88 -30.63 -3.02
N LEU A 91 0.80 -31.73 -2.30
CA LEU A 91 0.28 -33.02 -2.77
C LEU A 91 -0.86 -33.46 -1.85
N TYR A 92 -2.01 -33.82 -2.40
CA TYR A 92 -3.10 -34.42 -1.64
C TYR A 92 -3.20 -35.92 -1.85
N ASP A 93 -3.75 -36.61 -0.86
CA ASP A 93 -3.98 -38.06 -0.88
C ASP A 93 -5.49 -38.34 -1.00
N ASP A 94 -5.88 -39.10 -2.03
CA ASP A 94 -7.25 -39.63 -2.20
C ASP A 94 -7.24 -41.15 -2.12
N PRO A 95 -7.32 -41.72 -0.92
CA PRO A 95 -7.27 -43.17 -0.73
C PRO A 95 -8.40 -43.91 -1.43
N GLN A 96 -9.57 -43.27 -1.61
CA GLN A 96 -10.73 -43.91 -2.26
C GLN A 96 -10.45 -44.16 -3.74
N ASN A 97 -9.73 -43.25 -4.40
CA ASN A 97 -9.37 -43.39 -5.79
C ASN A 97 -7.94 -43.92 -5.98
N GLN A 98 -7.24 -44.29 -4.90
CA GLN A 98 -5.86 -44.76 -4.90
C GLN A 98 -4.93 -43.87 -5.70
N GLN A 99 -4.95 -42.59 -5.41
CA GLN A 99 -4.14 -41.59 -6.14
C GLN A 99 -3.65 -40.48 -5.22
N GLN A 100 -2.46 -39.99 -5.53
CA GLN A 100 -1.92 -38.77 -4.97
C GLN A 100 -1.70 -37.78 -6.15
N LYS A 101 -2.15 -36.54 -5.99
CA LYS A 101 -2.06 -35.53 -7.04
C LYS A 101 -1.68 -34.16 -6.47
N PRO A 102 -1.10 -33.28 -7.31
CA PRO A 102 -0.81 -31.92 -6.91
C PRO A 102 -2.06 -31.19 -6.41
N LEU A 103 -1.96 -30.54 -5.24
CA LEU A 103 -2.98 -29.65 -4.72
C LEU A 103 -2.84 -28.29 -5.41
N LEU A 104 -3.91 -27.85 -6.07
CA LEU A 104 -3.99 -26.59 -6.78
C LEU A 104 -4.86 -25.60 -6.00
N VAL A 105 -4.39 -24.37 -5.90
CA VAL A 105 -5.20 -23.20 -5.52
C VAL A 105 -5.45 -22.38 -6.77
N ASP A 106 -6.70 -22.26 -7.22
CA ASP A 106 -7.09 -21.48 -8.40
C ASP A 106 -7.95 -20.29 -8.00
N PHE A 107 -7.35 -19.10 -8.01
CA PHE A 107 -8.04 -17.84 -7.70
C PHE A 107 -9.11 -17.46 -8.72
N ALA A 108 -8.94 -17.86 -9.98
CA ALA A 108 -9.92 -17.59 -11.03
C ALA A 108 -11.25 -18.32 -10.81
N GLN A 109 -11.19 -19.53 -10.30
CA GLN A 109 -12.37 -20.37 -10.03
C GLN A 109 -12.90 -20.17 -8.61
N ASN A 110 -12.00 -20.15 -7.63
CA ASN A 110 -12.35 -20.22 -6.22
C ASN A 110 -12.35 -18.86 -5.50
N GLY A 111 -11.76 -17.82 -6.10
CA GLY A 111 -11.70 -16.49 -5.48
C GLY A 111 -10.67 -16.40 -4.34
N ASN A 112 -11.07 -15.77 -3.24
CA ASN A 112 -10.17 -15.51 -2.10
C ASN A 112 -9.81 -16.78 -1.33
N LEU A 113 -8.58 -16.78 -0.74
CA LEU A 113 -7.98 -17.90 -0.01
C LEU A 113 -7.76 -17.55 1.47
N ALA A 114 -8.07 -18.46 2.37
CA ALA A 114 -7.59 -18.43 3.75
C ALA A 114 -6.85 -19.72 4.10
N VAL A 115 -5.65 -19.57 4.67
CA VAL A 115 -4.87 -20.69 5.23
C VAL A 115 -4.85 -20.54 6.75
N CYS A 116 -5.62 -21.39 7.41
CA CYS A 116 -5.77 -21.37 8.86
C CYS A 116 -4.97 -22.50 9.50
N GLY A 117 -4.40 -22.26 10.68
CA GLY A 117 -3.62 -23.26 11.41
C GLY A 117 -3.07 -22.72 12.70
N SER A 118 -2.79 -23.59 13.66
CA SER A 118 -2.14 -23.24 14.91
C SER A 118 -0.74 -22.60 14.69
N VAL A 119 -0.08 -22.20 15.74
CA VAL A 119 1.28 -21.63 15.65
C VAL A 119 2.27 -22.71 15.16
N VAL A 120 3.22 -22.33 14.29
CA VAL A 120 4.29 -23.21 13.73
C VAL A 120 3.78 -24.36 12.86
N THR A 121 2.58 -24.29 12.33
CA THR A 121 2.01 -25.35 11.45
C THR A 121 2.38 -25.20 9.97
N GLY A 122 3.17 -24.21 9.57
CA GLY A 122 3.64 -24.01 8.19
C GLY A 122 2.82 -23.06 7.32
N LYS A 123 1.96 -22.21 7.90
CA LYS A 123 1.13 -21.23 7.15
C LYS A 123 1.95 -20.32 6.24
N SER A 124 3.01 -19.70 6.76
CA SER A 124 3.87 -18.80 5.98
C SER A 124 4.67 -19.54 4.90
N ILE A 125 5.05 -20.81 5.14
CA ILE A 125 5.67 -21.69 4.14
C ILE A 125 4.68 -21.99 3.01
N PHE A 126 3.41 -22.25 3.34
CA PHE A 126 2.38 -22.42 2.31
C PHE A 126 2.27 -21.17 1.41
N MET A 127 2.22 -19.96 1.99
CA MET A 127 2.19 -18.72 1.22
C MET A 127 3.45 -18.54 0.38
N GLN A 128 4.62 -18.88 0.92
CA GLN A 128 5.89 -18.80 0.18
C GLN A 128 5.89 -19.75 -1.02
N THR A 129 5.41 -20.97 -0.86
CA THR A 129 5.30 -21.94 -1.96
C THR A 129 4.30 -21.49 -3.02
N MET A 130 3.14 -20.97 -2.59
CA MET A 130 2.12 -20.43 -3.47
C MET A 130 2.67 -19.27 -4.32
N LEU A 131 3.34 -18.30 -3.69
CA LEU A 131 3.93 -17.16 -4.39
C LEU A 131 5.00 -17.60 -5.38
N TYR A 132 5.87 -18.53 -4.99
CA TYR A 132 6.91 -19.06 -5.85
C TYR A 132 6.30 -19.77 -7.08
N SER A 133 5.30 -20.63 -6.89
CA SER A 133 4.57 -21.31 -7.95
C SER A 133 3.90 -20.32 -8.92
N LEU A 134 3.22 -19.29 -8.38
CA LEU A 134 2.61 -18.24 -9.19
C LEU A 134 3.66 -17.45 -9.99
N PHE A 135 4.75 -17.04 -9.36
CA PHE A 135 5.78 -16.23 -10.01
C PHE A 135 6.61 -17.03 -11.04
N GLN A 136 6.68 -18.35 -10.91
CA GLN A 136 7.24 -19.19 -11.97
C GLN A 136 6.35 -19.17 -13.22
N LYS A 137 5.05 -19.26 -13.04
CA LYS A 137 4.07 -19.47 -14.11
C LYS A 137 3.63 -18.15 -14.77
N TYR A 138 3.39 -17.10 -14.00
CA TYR A 138 2.80 -15.84 -14.48
C TYR A 138 3.84 -14.70 -14.50
N ASN A 139 3.79 -13.88 -15.53
CA ASN A 139 4.60 -12.68 -15.63
C ASN A 139 3.85 -11.44 -15.02
N PRO A 140 4.53 -10.29 -14.84
CA PRO A 140 3.91 -9.08 -14.26
C PRO A 140 2.72 -8.49 -15.04
N GLU A 141 2.61 -8.75 -16.33
CA GLU A 141 1.47 -8.32 -17.15
C GLU A 141 0.26 -9.25 -16.98
N GLN A 142 0.47 -10.41 -16.35
CA GLN A 142 -0.59 -11.37 -16.02
C GLN A 142 -0.97 -11.33 -14.54
N LEU A 143 0.02 -11.20 -13.64
CA LEU A 143 -0.18 -11.19 -12.20
C LEU A 143 0.71 -10.15 -11.53
N GLN A 144 0.09 -9.29 -10.73
CA GLN A 144 0.74 -8.35 -9.83
C GLN A 144 0.42 -8.71 -8.38
N CYS A 145 1.40 -8.60 -7.50
CA CYS A 145 1.27 -9.01 -6.11
C CYS A 145 1.69 -7.89 -5.16
N TYR A 146 0.91 -7.71 -4.08
CA TYR A 146 1.26 -6.86 -2.94
C TYR A 146 1.21 -7.70 -1.68
N ILE A 147 2.20 -7.57 -0.81
CA ILE A 147 2.39 -8.45 0.33
C ILE A 147 2.40 -7.63 1.62
N LEU A 148 1.57 -8.02 2.58
CA LEU A 148 1.56 -7.50 3.95
C LEU A 148 2.09 -8.62 4.85
N ASP A 149 3.36 -8.53 5.27
CA ASP A 149 4.01 -9.53 6.11
C ASP A 149 4.02 -9.07 7.58
N PHE A 150 3.02 -9.51 8.31
CA PHE A 150 2.84 -9.24 9.75
C PHE A 150 3.25 -10.45 10.61
N SER A 151 4.14 -11.29 10.09
CA SER A 151 4.61 -12.51 10.73
C SER A 151 6.15 -12.54 10.84
N SER A 152 6.78 -13.46 10.19
CA SER A 152 8.21 -13.79 10.33
C SER A 152 9.10 -13.26 9.21
N HIS A 153 8.61 -12.38 8.38
CA HIS A 153 9.29 -11.79 7.22
C HIS A 153 9.79 -12.83 6.20
N LEU A 154 9.13 -13.99 6.14
CA LEU A 154 9.47 -15.05 5.18
C LEU A 154 9.14 -14.69 3.72
N MET A 155 8.39 -13.61 3.49
CA MET A 155 8.06 -13.12 2.14
C MET A 155 9.10 -12.15 1.58
N THR A 156 10.05 -11.67 2.39
CA THR A 156 11.12 -10.74 1.98
C THR A 156 11.86 -11.16 0.70
N PRO A 157 12.16 -12.47 0.44
CA PRO A 157 12.81 -12.89 -0.78
C PRO A 157 12.11 -12.50 -2.08
N PHE A 158 10.81 -12.21 -2.02
CA PHE A 158 10.02 -11.80 -3.19
C PHE A 158 10.00 -10.29 -3.44
N GLU A 159 10.66 -9.47 -2.60
CA GLU A 159 10.65 -8.01 -2.75
C GLU A 159 11.21 -7.54 -4.09
N SER A 160 12.26 -8.20 -4.58
CA SER A 160 12.88 -7.88 -5.87
C SER A 160 12.20 -8.54 -7.07
N ALA A 161 11.21 -9.41 -6.86
CA ALA A 161 10.51 -10.08 -7.96
C ALA A 161 9.75 -9.07 -8.85
N PRO A 162 9.76 -9.23 -10.16
CA PRO A 162 9.14 -8.27 -11.08
C PRO A 162 7.61 -8.19 -10.91
N ASN A 163 6.97 -9.22 -10.36
CA ASN A 163 5.55 -9.27 -10.07
C ASN A 163 5.15 -8.50 -8.81
N THR A 164 6.12 -8.15 -7.94
CA THR A 164 5.85 -7.54 -6.64
C THR A 164 5.80 -6.01 -6.75
N GLY A 165 4.64 -5.42 -6.40
CA GLY A 165 4.46 -3.97 -6.31
C GLY A 165 4.98 -3.38 -5.00
N GLY A 166 5.14 -4.21 -3.98
CA GLY A 166 5.73 -3.85 -2.70
C GLY A 166 5.40 -4.83 -1.59
N ILE A 167 6.25 -4.83 -0.55
CA ILE A 167 6.04 -5.54 0.70
C ILE A 167 5.91 -4.50 1.82
N VAL A 168 4.93 -4.68 2.69
CA VAL A 168 4.73 -3.85 3.88
C VAL A 168 4.88 -4.73 5.11
N TYR A 169 5.70 -4.28 6.07
CA TYR A 169 5.94 -4.96 7.33
C TYR A 169 5.17 -4.30 8.49
N ASP A 170 5.05 -5.01 9.59
CA ASP A 170 4.25 -4.63 10.77
C ASP A 170 4.67 -3.32 11.45
N ASN A 171 5.89 -2.85 11.20
CA ASN A 171 6.44 -1.60 11.72
C ASN A 171 6.36 -0.40 10.73
N GLN A 172 5.71 -0.57 9.58
CA GLN A 172 5.63 0.43 8.50
C GLN A 172 4.21 1.01 8.35
N GLU A 173 3.67 1.61 9.40
CA GLU A 173 2.29 2.13 9.44
C GLU A 173 2.01 3.15 8.31
N ASP A 174 2.93 4.09 8.07
CA ASP A 174 2.78 5.08 6.99
C ASP A 174 2.73 4.45 5.60
N ARG A 175 3.57 3.44 5.35
CA ARG A 175 3.59 2.70 4.08
C ARG A 175 2.32 1.88 3.89
N LEU A 176 1.80 1.31 4.99
CA LEU A 176 0.53 0.60 4.99
C LEU A 176 -0.64 1.51 4.61
N GLY A 177 -0.71 2.72 5.18
CA GLY A 177 -1.74 3.71 4.83
C GLY A 177 -1.74 4.03 3.34
N LYS A 178 -0.57 4.31 2.78
CA LYS A 178 -0.40 4.56 1.33
C LYS A 178 -0.79 3.37 0.47
N PHE A 179 -0.47 2.16 0.91
CA PHE A 179 -0.89 0.94 0.20
C PHE A 179 -2.42 0.78 0.21
N MET A 180 -3.08 1.00 1.36
CA MET A 180 -4.54 0.89 1.44
C MET A 180 -5.24 1.91 0.53
N HIS A 181 -4.75 3.14 0.48
CA HIS A 181 -5.25 4.15 -0.46
C HIS A 181 -5.02 3.74 -1.93
N LEU A 182 -3.81 3.26 -2.26
CA LEU A 182 -3.51 2.72 -3.60
C LEU A 182 -4.47 1.58 -3.98
N LEU A 183 -4.78 0.69 -3.03
CA LEU A 183 -5.68 -0.44 -3.24
C LEU A 183 -7.12 0.02 -3.55
N GLU A 184 -7.63 1.01 -2.82
CA GLU A 184 -8.95 1.62 -3.10
C GLU A 184 -8.99 2.29 -4.48
N LYS A 185 -7.96 3.06 -4.81
CA LYS A 185 -7.82 3.71 -6.12
C LYS A 185 -7.83 2.69 -7.26
N MET A 186 -7.04 1.62 -7.16
CA MET A 186 -7.03 0.55 -8.15
C MET A 186 -8.40 -0.13 -8.30
N MET A 187 -9.15 -0.32 -7.20
CA MET A 187 -10.51 -0.85 -7.26
C MET A 187 -11.45 0.09 -8.02
N GLU A 188 -11.45 1.38 -7.71
CA GLU A 188 -12.32 2.35 -8.36
C GLU A 188 -11.98 2.52 -9.87
N GLU A 189 -10.70 2.52 -10.22
CA GLU A 189 -10.26 2.55 -11.63
C GLU A 189 -10.77 1.32 -12.40
N ARG A 190 -10.72 0.13 -11.80
CA ARG A 190 -11.23 -1.10 -12.43
C ARG A 190 -12.75 -1.13 -12.55
N LYS A 191 -13.48 -0.61 -11.56
CA LYS A 191 -14.92 -0.44 -11.66
C LYS A 191 -15.32 0.41 -12.86
N LYS A 192 -14.65 1.55 -13.04
CA LYS A 192 -14.87 2.44 -14.19
C LYS A 192 -14.51 1.75 -15.50
N LEU A 193 -13.40 1.02 -15.52
CA LEU A 193 -12.89 0.36 -16.73
C LEU A 193 -13.81 -0.75 -17.25
N PHE A 194 -14.43 -1.52 -16.35
CA PHE A 194 -15.28 -2.65 -16.74
C PHE A 194 -16.74 -2.27 -17.01
N GLU A 195 -17.18 -1.04 -16.74
CA GLU A 195 -18.51 -0.49 -17.07
C GLU A 195 -19.68 -1.42 -16.75
N GLY A 196 -19.65 -2.08 -15.58
CA GLY A 196 -20.67 -3.05 -15.15
C GLY A 196 -20.44 -4.50 -15.60
N GLY A 197 -19.40 -4.77 -16.40
CA GLY A 197 -18.91 -6.11 -16.68
C GLY A 197 -18.01 -6.66 -15.56
N ASN A 198 -17.38 -7.82 -15.80
CA ASN A 198 -16.43 -8.41 -14.89
C ASN A 198 -15.12 -8.81 -15.58
N TYR A 199 -14.08 -9.01 -14.77
CA TYR A 199 -12.75 -9.35 -15.26
C TYR A 199 -12.70 -10.62 -16.11
N ALA A 200 -13.41 -11.68 -15.72
CA ALA A 200 -13.43 -12.94 -16.46
C ALA A 200 -14.07 -12.77 -17.86
N GLN A 201 -15.11 -11.96 -17.98
CA GLN A 201 -15.73 -11.61 -19.28
C GLN A 201 -14.77 -10.78 -20.13
N TYR A 202 -14.09 -9.81 -19.51
CA TYR A 202 -13.09 -9.00 -20.19
C TYR A 202 -11.94 -9.85 -20.74
N VAL A 203 -11.37 -10.74 -19.93
CA VAL A 203 -10.28 -11.63 -20.36
C VAL A 203 -10.73 -12.57 -21.48
N ARG A 204 -11.97 -13.06 -21.43
CA ARG A 204 -12.53 -13.89 -22.51
C ARG A 204 -12.66 -13.13 -23.83
N ALA A 205 -13.08 -11.86 -23.76
CA ALA A 205 -13.34 -11.05 -24.96
C ALA A 205 -12.05 -10.48 -25.58
N TYR A 206 -11.10 -10.06 -24.76
CA TYR A 206 -9.95 -9.26 -25.18
C TYR A 206 -8.58 -9.90 -24.88
N GLY A 207 -8.56 -11.07 -24.24
CA GLY A 207 -7.35 -11.67 -23.66
C GLY A 207 -6.92 -10.98 -22.37
N GLN A 208 -5.92 -11.52 -21.69
CA GLN A 208 -5.40 -10.98 -20.42
C GLN A 208 -4.50 -9.75 -20.66
N LYS A 209 -5.08 -8.62 -21.05
CA LYS A 209 -4.38 -7.34 -21.26
C LYS A 209 -4.23 -6.51 -19.99
N ILE A 210 -4.96 -6.88 -18.94
CA ILE A 210 -4.93 -6.26 -17.61
C ILE A 210 -4.52 -7.33 -16.62
N PRO A 211 -3.48 -7.12 -15.78
CA PRO A 211 -3.02 -8.12 -14.84
C PRO A 211 -4.07 -8.39 -13.75
N ALA A 212 -4.15 -9.62 -13.27
CA ALA A 212 -4.78 -9.90 -11.98
C ALA A 212 -3.96 -9.28 -10.85
N ILE A 213 -4.60 -8.90 -9.75
CA ILE A 213 -3.95 -8.38 -8.55
C ILE A 213 -4.19 -9.36 -7.40
N LEU A 214 -3.12 -9.80 -6.75
CA LEU A 214 -3.18 -10.61 -5.56
C LEU A 214 -2.61 -9.83 -4.37
N VAL A 215 -3.43 -9.64 -3.34
CA VAL A 215 -2.98 -9.13 -2.04
C VAL A 215 -2.78 -10.32 -1.11
N VAL A 216 -1.59 -10.43 -0.54
CA VAL A 216 -1.25 -11.47 0.44
C VAL A 216 -1.10 -10.83 1.80
N ILE A 217 -1.77 -11.34 2.83
CA ILE A 217 -1.62 -10.89 4.22
C ILE A 217 -1.19 -12.09 5.06
N ASP A 218 0.08 -12.12 5.44
CA ASP A 218 0.58 -13.13 6.36
C ASP A 218 0.36 -12.66 7.80
N ASN A 219 -0.38 -13.46 8.58
CA ASN A 219 -0.87 -13.16 9.92
C ASN A 219 -1.94 -12.05 9.96
N PHE A 220 -3.13 -12.34 9.46
CA PHE A 220 -4.25 -11.41 9.40
C PHE A 220 -4.71 -10.93 10.79
N GLY A 221 -4.65 -11.79 11.82
CA GLY A 221 -4.93 -11.41 13.21
C GLY A 221 -3.94 -10.34 13.70
N GLY A 222 -2.64 -10.54 13.47
CA GLY A 222 -1.61 -9.55 13.80
C GLY A 222 -1.76 -8.24 13.02
N PHE A 223 -2.12 -8.29 11.74
CA PHE A 223 -2.46 -7.11 10.93
C PHE A 223 -3.60 -6.30 11.58
N ARG A 224 -4.71 -6.95 11.97
CA ARG A 224 -5.85 -6.27 12.59
C ARG A 224 -5.53 -5.69 13.96
N GLU A 225 -4.77 -6.41 14.78
CA GLU A 225 -4.33 -5.94 16.09
C GLU A 225 -3.47 -4.67 15.98
N LYS A 226 -2.44 -4.70 15.14
CA LYS A 226 -1.52 -3.58 14.89
C LYS A 226 -2.23 -2.35 14.34
N THR A 227 -3.15 -2.53 13.42
CA THR A 227 -3.93 -1.46 12.79
C THR A 227 -5.15 -1.02 13.60
N ARG A 228 -5.41 -1.66 14.74
CA ARG A 228 -6.62 -1.42 15.55
C ARG A 228 -7.91 -1.52 14.71
N MET A 229 -7.92 -2.46 13.78
CA MET A 229 -9.05 -2.72 12.86
C MET A 229 -9.41 -1.54 11.93
N LYS A 230 -8.53 -0.55 11.79
CA LYS A 230 -8.75 0.66 10.95
C LYS A 230 -9.13 0.31 9.52
N TYR A 231 -8.59 -0.78 8.96
CA TYR A 231 -8.75 -1.13 7.55
C TYR A 231 -9.74 -2.27 7.30
N ASP A 232 -10.49 -2.72 8.30
CA ASP A 232 -11.46 -3.83 8.19
C ASP A 232 -12.50 -3.58 7.09
N ASP A 233 -13.02 -2.35 6.98
CA ASP A 233 -14.03 -2.01 5.98
C ASP A 233 -13.47 -1.99 4.55
N ILE A 234 -12.21 -1.55 4.38
CA ILE A 234 -11.51 -1.58 3.09
C ILE A 234 -11.28 -3.03 2.66
N ILE A 235 -10.80 -3.88 3.58
CA ILE A 235 -10.60 -5.31 3.31
C ILE A 235 -11.93 -6.00 3.02
N LEU A 236 -12.99 -5.69 3.78
CA LEU A 236 -14.32 -6.24 3.52
C LEU A 236 -14.84 -5.87 2.13
N LYS A 237 -14.70 -4.60 1.72
CA LYS A 237 -15.04 -4.15 0.37
C LYS A 237 -14.22 -4.89 -0.68
N TYR A 238 -12.92 -5.04 -0.44
CA TYR A 238 -12.00 -5.73 -1.33
C TYR A 238 -12.37 -7.20 -1.54
N VAL A 239 -12.61 -7.98 -0.47
CA VAL A 239 -12.95 -9.42 -0.61
C VAL A 239 -14.33 -9.64 -1.24
N ARG A 240 -15.27 -8.72 -1.02
CA ARG A 240 -16.65 -8.82 -1.55
C ARG A 240 -16.71 -8.49 -3.05
N GLU A 241 -16.02 -7.45 -3.48
CA GLU A 241 -16.16 -6.89 -4.81
C GLU A 241 -14.96 -7.21 -5.72
N GLY A 242 -13.75 -7.32 -5.14
CA GLY A 242 -12.49 -7.42 -5.87
C GLY A 242 -12.41 -8.59 -6.85
N THR A 243 -12.95 -9.76 -6.50
CA THR A 243 -12.93 -10.94 -7.38
C THR A 243 -13.61 -10.67 -8.74
N GLY A 244 -14.67 -9.86 -8.75
CA GLY A 244 -15.32 -9.41 -9.97
C GLY A 244 -14.42 -8.55 -10.86
N TYR A 245 -13.41 -7.93 -10.29
CA TYR A 245 -12.46 -7.03 -10.97
C TYR A 245 -11.06 -7.63 -11.14
N GLY A 246 -10.91 -8.96 -10.92
CA GLY A 246 -9.62 -9.65 -11.02
C GLY A 246 -8.66 -9.29 -9.89
N MET A 247 -9.20 -8.99 -8.71
CA MET A 247 -8.45 -8.64 -7.51
C MET A 247 -8.77 -9.65 -6.42
N TYR A 248 -7.75 -10.32 -5.89
CA TYR A 248 -7.87 -11.48 -5.00
C TYR A 248 -7.11 -11.27 -3.71
N LEU A 249 -7.59 -11.91 -2.63
CA LEU A 249 -6.96 -11.92 -1.32
C LEU A 249 -6.53 -13.33 -0.94
N ALA A 250 -5.30 -13.46 -0.42
CA ALA A 250 -4.83 -14.65 0.26
C ALA A 250 -4.37 -14.27 1.67
N VAL A 251 -4.91 -14.92 2.70
CA VAL A 251 -4.56 -14.61 4.09
C VAL A 251 -4.14 -15.82 4.88
N THR A 252 -3.25 -15.64 5.86
CA THR A 252 -3.01 -16.63 6.90
C THR A 252 -3.59 -16.14 8.23
N ALA A 253 -4.14 -17.07 9.03
CA ALA A 253 -4.68 -16.79 10.35
C ALA A 253 -4.61 -18.03 11.25
N ALA A 254 -4.88 -17.87 12.56
CA ALA A 254 -5.05 -19.02 13.42
C ALA A 254 -6.39 -19.73 13.15
N GLY A 255 -7.42 -18.98 12.76
CA GLY A 255 -8.74 -19.51 12.45
C GLY A 255 -9.73 -18.39 12.09
N TYR A 256 -11.02 -18.68 12.21
CA TYR A 256 -12.07 -17.68 12.09
C TYR A 256 -12.43 -17.12 13.49
N GLY A 257 -13.00 -15.94 13.52
CA GLY A 257 -13.45 -15.28 14.75
C GLY A 257 -13.11 -13.80 14.80
N MET A 258 -13.61 -13.12 15.84
CA MET A 258 -13.49 -11.65 15.97
C MET A 258 -12.04 -11.15 16.07
N ALA A 259 -11.12 -11.92 16.65
CA ALA A 259 -9.71 -11.57 16.77
C ALA A 259 -8.91 -11.91 15.51
N GLU A 260 -9.32 -12.90 14.76
CA GLU A 260 -8.65 -13.45 13.57
C GLU A 260 -9.36 -12.96 12.31
N ILE A 261 -10.03 -13.84 11.56
CA ILE A 261 -10.81 -13.47 10.39
C ILE A 261 -12.28 -13.31 10.78
N PRO A 262 -12.84 -12.09 10.83
CA PRO A 262 -14.25 -11.87 11.18
C PRO A 262 -15.20 -12.55 10.19
N GLY A 263 -16.38 -12.97 10.68
CA GLY A 263 -17.38 -13.69 9.88
C GLY A 263 -17.73 -12.99 8.57
N ARG A 264 -17.90 -11.65 8.58
CA ARG A 264 -18.20 -10.87 7.37
C ARG A 264 -17.13 -10.99 6.28
N ILE A 265 -15.85 -11.08 6.66
CA ILE A 265 -14.74 -11.29 5.73
C ILE A 265 -14.69 -12.78 5.33
N ALA A 266 -14.78 -13.68 6.31
CA ALA A 266 -14.74 -15.12 6.10
C ALA A 266 -15.81 -15.59 5.09
N ASP A 267 -17.03 -15.03 5.11
CA ASP A 267 -18.13 -15.38 4.20
C ASP A 267 -17.81 -15.12 2.72
N ASN A 268 -16.83 -14.28 2.43
CA ASN A 268 -16.34 -14.00 1.08
C ASN A 268 -15.08 -14.80 0.69
N ILE A 269 -14.65 -15.74 1.53
CA ILE A 269 -13.52 -16.63 1.27
C ILE A 269 -14.09 -18.02 0.97
N ARG A 270 -13.91 -18.47 -0.27
CA ARG A 270 -14.48 -19.74 -0.74
C ARG A 270 -13.53 -20.93 -0.61
N THR A 271 -12.23 -20.66 -0.50
CA THR A 271 -11.20 -21.70 -0.41
C THR A 271 -10.53 -21.66 0.96
N PRO A 272 -11.14 -22.28 1.99
CA PRO A 272 -10.45 -22.46 3.25
C PRO A 272 -9.50 -23.66 3.17
N ILE A 273 -8.25 -23.45 3.58
CA ILE A 273 -7.27 -24.51 3.80
C ILE A 273 -6.98 -24.55 5.30
N CYS A 274 -7.03 -25.75 5.88
CA CYS A 274 -6.84 -25.94 7.30
C CYS A 274 -5.62 -26.80 7.59
N LEU A 275 -4.53 -26.18 8.04
CA LEU A 275 -3.38 -26.87 8.62
C LEU A 275 -3.71 -27.32 10.05
N GLU A 276 -2.76 -27.96 10.74
CA GLU A 276 -2.97 -28.52 12.06
C GLU A 276 -3.66 -27.54 13.03
N GLN A 277 -4.72 -28.04 13.70
CA GLN A 277 -5.49 -27.34 14.71
C GLN A 277 -5.49 -28.11 16.04
N SER A 278 -5.75 -27.42 17.14
CA SER A 278 -5.75 -27.98 18.49
C SER A 278 -6.87 -28.98 18.72
N ASP A 279 -8.00 -28.84 18.02
CA ASP A 279 -9.18 -29.69 18.23
C ASP A 279 -10.05 -29.80 16.96
N ARG A 280 -10.96 -30.80 17.02
CA ARG A 280 -11.86 -31.16 15.91
C ARG A 280 -12.81 -30.02 15.53
N PHE A 281 -13.31 -29.27 16.51
CA PHE A 281 -14.33 -28.25 16.24
C PHE A 281 -13.77 -27.12 15.42
N ARG A 282 -12.49 -26.72 15.64
CA ARG A 282 -11.81 -25.72 14.84
C ARG A 282 -11.64 -26.12 13.39
N TYR A 283 -11.31 -27.38 13.11
CA TYR A 283 -11.30 -27.89 11.73
C TYR A 283 -12.68 -27.76 11.08
N MET A 284 -13.74 -28.14 11.80
CA MET A 284 -15.11 -28.11 11.28
C MET A 284 -15.58 -26.65 11.02
N GLU A 285 -15.23 -25.72 11.90
CA GLU A 285 -15.53 -24.31 11.77
C GLU A 285 -14.84 -23.72 10.53
N ILE A 286 -13.53 -23.93 10.40
CA ILE A 286 -12.72 -23.39 9.30
C ILE A 286 -13.16 -23.98 7.96
N LEU A 287 -13.33 -25.29 7.88
CA LEU A 287 -13.73 -26.01 6.66
C LEU A 287 -15.24 -25.98 6.41
N ARG A 288 -16.03 -25.35 7.30
CA ARG A 288 -17.50 -25.21 7.19
C ARG A 288 -18.21 -26.56 6.95
N THR A 289 -17.74 -27.60 7.61
CA THR A 289 -18.30 -28.96 7.48
C THR A 289 -18.75 -29.50 8.81
N THR A 290 -19.79 -30.31 8.80
CA THR A 290 -20.26 -31.04 9.99
C THR A 290 -19.66 -32.44 10.12
N LYS A 291 -18.99 -32.92 9.07
CA LYS A 291 -18.39 -34.26 9.02
C LYS A 291 -16.95 -34.15 8.51
N LEU A 292 -16.02 -34.60 9.33
CA LEU A 292 -14.63 -34.77 8.96
C LEU A 292 -14.33 -36.27 8.82
N PRO A 293 -14.12 -36.77 7.61
CA PRO A 293 -13.83 -38.16 7.37
C PRO A 293 -12.39 -38.53 7.74
N VAL A 294 -11.49 -37.55 7.74
CA VAL A 294 -10.04 -37.73 7.97
C VAL A 294 -9.54 -36.65 8.92
N PHE A 295 -8.52 -36.99 9.72
CA PHE A 295 -7.73 -36.03 10.49
C PHE A 295 -6.30 -36.07 9.98
N PRO A 296 -5.64 -34.91 9.79
CA PRO A 296 -4.26 -34.92 9.39
C PRO A 296 -3.36 -35.47 10.49
N GLU A 297 -2.26 -36.10 10.10
CA GLU A 297 -1.26 -36.58 11.06
C GLU A 297 -0.69 -35.40 11.85
N ALA A 298 -0.79 -35.45 13.17
CA ALA A 298 -0.37 -34.37 14.06
C ALA A 298 1.16 -34.23 14.12
N GLY A 299 1.63 -32.98 14.33
CA GLY A 299 3.05 -32.68 14.52
C GLY A 299 3.86 -32.68 13.21
N ILE A 300 3.20 -32.63 12.05
CA ILE A 300 3.87 -32.51 10.76
C ILE A 300 3.59 -31.11 10.19
N PRO A 301 4.57 -30.18 10.17
CA PRO A 301 4.38 -28.87 9.56
C PRO A 301 3.99 -28.96 8.08
N GLY A 302 3.01 -28.16 7.67
CA GLY A 302 2.48 -28.18 6.31
C GLY A 302 1.44 -29.26 6.03
N ARG A 303 1.17 -30.18 6.98
CA ARG A 303 0.11 -31.17 6.88
C ARG A 303 -1.25 -30.53 7.19
N GLY A 304 -2.26 -30.83 6.37
CA GLY A 304 -3.58 -30.21 6.56
C GLY A 304 -4.69 -30.87 5.78
N LEU A 305 -5.86 -30.22 5.79
CA LEU A 305 -7.06 -30.63 5.07
C LEU A 305 -7.46 -29.54 4.08
N ALA A 306 -7.85 -29.97 2.88
CA ALA A 306 -8.42 -29.13 1.85
C ALA A 306 -9.63 -29.81 1.20
N GLU A 307 -10.57 -29.01 0.69
CA GLU A 307 -11.65 -29.53 -0.13
C GLU A 307 -11.17 -29.66 -1.58
N VAL A 308 -11.22 -30.86 -2.13
CA VAL A 308 -10.90 -31.17 -3.52
C VAL A 308 -12.05 -31.96 -4.12
N ASP A 309 -12.65 -31.47 -5.19
CA ASP A 309 -13.80 -32.08 -5.87
C ASP A 309 -14.94 -32.48 -4.92
N GLY A 310 -15.23 -31.62 -3.92
CA GLY A 310 -16.28 -31.84 -2.92
C GLY A 310 -15.91 -32.84 -1.82
N LYS A 311 -14.66 -33.31 -1.74
CA LYS A 311 -14.15 -34.20 -0.71
C LYS A 311 -13.14 -33.48 0.18
N MET A 312 -13.20 -33.76 1.49
CA MET A 312 -12.16 -33.35 2.43
C MET A 312 -11.01 -34.33 2.38
N LEU A 313 -9.87 -33.92 1.85
CA LEU A 313 -8.69 -34.76 1.67
C LEU A 313 -7.51 -34.20 2.48
N GLU A 314 -6.67 -35.11 2.95
CA GLU A 314 -5.41 -34.79 3.58
C GLU A 314 -4.39 -34.39 2.53
N PHE A 315 -3.58 -33.36 2.83
CA PHE A 315 -2.50 -32.92 1.94
C PHE A 315 -1.24 -32.58 2.74
N GLN A 316 -0.12 -32.57 2.03
CA GLN A 316 1.15 -32.01 2.50
C GLN A 316 1.53 -30.80 1.65
N THR A 317 1.82 -29.68 2.30
CA THR A 317 2.40 -28.49 1.64
C THR A 317 3.78 -28.83 1.10
N ALA A 318 4.05 -28.48 -0.15
CA ALA A 318 5.39 -28.59 -0.71
C ALA A 318 6.28 -27.43 -0.26
N LEU A 319 7.57 -27.70 -0.13
CA LEU A 319 8.58 -26.67 -0.01
C LEU A 319 8.82 -26.02 -1.39
N SER A 320 8.94 -24.71 -1.43
CA SER A 320 9.16 -23.97 -2.70
C SER A 320 10.41 -24.45 -3.44
N VAL A 321 11.51 -24.66 -2.71
CA VAL A 321 12.79 -25.16 -3.23
C VAL A 321 13.46 -26.05 -2.19
N GLN A 322 14.33 -26.97 -2.65
CA GLN A 322 15.18 -27.78 -1.78
C GLN A 322 16.21 -26.91 -1.08
N ALA A 323 16.30 -26.99 0.23
CA ALA A 323 17.30 -26.33 1.06
C ALA A 323 17.45 -27.04 2.40
N ASP A 324 18.61 -26.84 3.06
CA ASP A 324 18.88 -27.45 4.37
C ASP A 324 18.09 -26.77 5.50
N ASP A 325 17.80 -25.47 5.35
CA ASP A 325 17.07 -24.64 6.33
C ASP A 325 16.28 -23.51 5.66
N ASP A 326 15.55 -22.74 6.46
CA ASP A 326 14.72 -21.62 6.00
C ASP A 326 15.59 -20.47 5.44
N PHE A 327 16.81 -20.25 5.96
CA PHE A 327 17.73 -19.23 5.45
C PHE A 327 18.28 -19.60 4.07
N GLY A 328 18.64 -20.89 3.88
CA GLY A 328 19.06 -21.42 2.60
C GLY A 328 17.95 -21.28 1.56
N ARG A 329 16.71 -21.63 1.92
CA ARG A 329 15.53 -21.46 1.08
C ARG A 329 15.32 -19.99 0.71
N GLY A 330 15.36 -19.07 1.69
CA GLY A 330 15.25 -17.64 1.47
C GLY A 330 16.26 -17.10 0.45
N ARG A 331 17.54 -17.49 0.56
CA ARG A 331 18.58 -17.08 -0.40
C ARG A 331 18.32 -17.56 -1.83
N ILE A 332 17.86 -18.80 -2.01
CA ILE A 332 17.53 -19.33 -3.33
C ILE A 332 16.34 -18.57 -3.93
N LEU A 333 15.32 -18.27 -3.16
CA LEU A 333 14.15 -17.51 -3.60
C LEU A 333 14.50 -16.04 -3.92
N GLU A 334 15.40 -15.44 -3.15
CA GLU A 334 15.90 -14.08 -3.42
C GLU A 334 16.69 -14.05 -4.75
N GLN A 335 17.54 -15.04 -4.97
CA GLN A 335 18.25 -15.17 -6.24
C GLN A 335 17.28 -15.36 -7.41
N PHE A 336 16.29 -16.23 -7.29
CA PHE A 336 15.22 -16.42 -8.28
C PHE A 336 14.51 -15.09 -8.61
N SER A 337 14.14 -14.31 -7.57
CA SER A 337 13.46 -13.03 -7.73
C SER A 337 14.34 -12.03 -8.49
N LYS A 338 15.62 -11.92 -8.13
CA LYS A 338 16.60 -11.06 -8.80
C LYS A 338 16.82 -11.47 -10.26
N GLU A 339 16.99 -12.75 -10.54
CA GLU A 339 17.17 -13.26 -11.90
C GLU A 339 15.95 -12.98 -12.80
N LYS A 340 14.73 -13.20 -12.26
CA LYS A 340 13.50 -12.84 -12.98
C LYS A 340 13.40 -11.33 -13.19
N SER A 341 13.78 -10.52 -12.20
CA SER A 341 13.75 -9.07 -12.28
C SER A 341 14.68 -8.51 -13.36
N VAL A 342 15.88 -9.09 -13.51
CA VAL A 342 16.85 -8.70 -14.55
C VAL A 342 16.36 -9.08 -15.96
N LYS A 343 15.72 -10.24 -16.08
CA LYS A 343 15.21 -10.75 -17.37
C LYS A 343 13.94 -10.02 -17.84
N TRP A 344 13.21 -9.35 -16.92
CA TRP A 344 11.93 -8.72 -17.23
C TRP A 344 12.11 -7.28 -17.72
N THR A 345 11.68 -7.00 -18.94
CA THR A 345 11.73 -5.66 -19.57
C THR A 345 10.35 -5.03 -19.78
N GLY A 346 9.26 -5.76 -19.47
CA GLY A 346 7.89 -5.28 -19.61
C GLY A 346 7.42 -4.39 -18.47
N LYS A 347 6.13 -4.09 -18.43
CA LYS A 347 5.51 -3.27 -17.38
C LYS A 347 5.59 -3.98 -16.02
N ARG A 348 5.85 -3.22 -14.98
CA ARG A 348 5.87 -3.67 -13.58
C ARG A 348 4.62 -3.19 -12.85
N PRO A 349 4.26 -3.80 -11.71
CA PRO A 349 3.24 -3.28 -10.81
C PRO A 349 3.50 -1.82 -10.42
N LEU A 350 2.45 -1.07 -10.15
CA LEU A 350 2.60 0.25 -9.53
C LEU A 350 3.27 0.08 -8.17
N PRO A 351 4.40 0.74 -7.89
CA PRO A 351 5.01 0.65 -6.57
C PRO A 351 4.10 1.33 -5.53
N ILE A 352 4.17 0.88 -4.29
CA ILE A 352 3.54 1.59 -3.18
C ILE A 352 4.16 2.99 -3.10
N PRO A 353 3.37 4.08 -3.15
CA PRO A 353 3.90 5.43 -3.17
C PRO A 353 4.76 5.73 -1.94
N GLU A 354 5.89 6.41 -2.14
CA GLU A 354 6.80 6.80 -1.06
C GLU A 354 7.21 8.26 -1.20
N ILE A 355 7.29 8.95 -0.07
CA ILE A 355 7.87 10.29 -0.02
C ILE A 355 9.35 10.12 0.29
N PRO A 356 10.26 10.71 -0.50
CA PRO A 356 11.70 10.68 -0.19
C PRO A 356 11.98 11.22 1.21
N GLU A 357 13.00 10.69 1.90
CA GLU A 357 13.34 11.11 3.27
C GLU A 357 13.68 12.61 3.36
N ASN A 358 14.38 13.14 2.36
CA ASN A 358 14.70 14.56 2.23
C ASN A 358 14.19 15.08 0.88
N PRO A 359 12.86 15.30 0.74
CA PRO A 359 12.28 15.62 -0.55
C PRO A 359 12.71 16.97 -1.06
N ILE A 360 12.90 17.08 -2.37
CA ILE A 360 13.23 18.31 -3.08
C ILE A 360 12.21 18.61 -4.18
N LEU A 361 12.09 19.86 -4.59
CA LEU A 361 11.17 20.29 -5.65
C LEU A 361 11.38 19.50 -6.95
N GLY A 362 12.64 19.23 -7.35
CA GLY A 362 12.93 18.50 -8.56
C GLY A 362 12.41 17.06 -8.58
N GLN A 363 12.17 16.45 -7.42
CA GLN A 363 11.52 15.15 -7.31
C GLN A 363 10.00 15.29 -7.42
N LEU A 364 9.42 16.30 -6.78
CA LEU A 364 7.99 16.60 -6.85
C LEU A 364 7.57 16.96 -8.29
N GLU A 365 8.36 17.76 -9.00
CA GLU A 365 8.10 18.16 -10.41
C GLU A 365 8.10 16.97 -11.39
N LYS A 366 8.75 15.86 -11.05
CA LYS A 366 8.77 14.62 -11.87
C LYS A 366 7.52 13.76 -11.69
N MET A 367 6.69 14.04 -10.70
CA MET A 367 5.44 13.31 -10.52
C MET A 367 4.44 13.68 -11.62
N GLU A 368 3.78 12.68 -12.18
CA GLU A 368 2.85 12.86 -13.31
C GLU A 368 1.74 13.88 -13.01
N ASN A 369 1.21 13.86 -11.79
CA ASN A 369 0.13 14.76 -11.37
C ASN A 369 0.59 16.21 -11.19
N TYR A 370 1.88 16.48 -10.96
CA TYR A 370 2.37 17.85 -10.74
C TYR A 370 2.11 18.75 -11.95
N SER A 371 2.51 18.32 -13.14
CA SER A 371 2.31 19.08 -14.37
C SER A 371 0.82 19.21 -14.72
N LYS A 372 0.04 18.15 -14.57
CA LYS A 372 -1.41 18.16 -14.83
C LYS A 372 -2.14 19.18 -13.94
N LEU A 373 -1.81 19.23 -12.66
CA LEU A 373 -2.39 20.20 -11.71
C LEU A 373 -2.01 21.65 -12.06
N ALA A 374 -0.75 21.89 -12.40
CA ALA A 374 -0.28 23.24 -12.77
C ALA A 374 -0.87 23.72 -14.11
N GLU A 375 -0.90 22.88 -15.15
CA GLU A 375 -1.41 23.21 -16.48
C GLU A 375 -2.90 23.54 -16.48
N GLY A 376 -3.67 22.95 -15.56
CA GLY A 376 -5.07 23.24 -15.34
C GLY A 376 -5.36 24.67 -14.84
N ARG A 377 -4.34 25.44 -14.42
CA ARG A 377 -4.42 26.81 -13.87
C ARG A 377 -5.41 27.00 -12.70
N ASN A 378 -5.85 25.89 -12.11
CA ASN A 378 -6.77 25.87 -10.99
C ASN A 378 -6.09 25.49 -9.69
N HIS A 379 -4.85 24.98 -9.77
CA HIS A 379 -4.09 24.50 -8.64
C HIS A 379 -2.63 24.98 -8.69
N ILE A 380 -2.05 25.22 -7.52
CA ILE A 380 -0.62 25.46 -7.35
C ILE A 380 -0.04 24.27 -6.58
N PRO A 381 0.62 23.32 -7.26
CA PRO A 381 1.26 22.18 -6.59
C PRO A 381 2.54 22.61 -5.88
N PHE A 382 2.77 22.15 -4.62
CA PHE A 382 3.94 22.59 -3.87
C PHE A 382 4.44 21.61 -2.78
N ALA A 383 3.70 20.56 -2.45
CA ALA A 383 4.03 19.62 -1.37
C ALA A 383 3.59 18.18 -1.71
N TYR A 384 3.90 17.24 -0.82
CA TYR A 384 3.34 15.89 -0.82
C TYR A 384 2.27 15.79 0.26
N GLU A 385 1.15 15.17 -0.02
CA GLU A 385 0.24 14.70 1.01
C GLU A 385 0.85 13.48 1.71
N LEU A 386 0.85 13.46 3.04
CA LEU A 386 1.56 12.42 3.78
C LEU A 386 0.89 11.04 3.61
N GLU A 387 -0.42 10.99 3.67
CA GLU A 387 -1.17 9.72 3.67
C GLU A 387 -1.12 9.02 2.30
N THR A 388 -1.22 9.78 1.22
CA THR A 388 -1.27 9.25 -0.15
C THR A 388 0.07 9.26 -0.87
N ALA A 389 1.03 10.08 -0.41
CA ALA A 389 2.24 10.47 -1.11
C ALA A 389 1.97 11.11 -2.49
N GLU A 390 0.77 11.57 -2.76
CA GLU A 390 0.43 12.30 -3.97
C GLU A 390 0.84 13.79 -3.85
N VAL A 391 0.76 14.49 -4.98
CA VAL A 391 1.08 15.92 -5.02
C VAL A 391 -0.05 16.70 -4.34
N PHE A 392 0.30 17.41 -3.26
CA PHE A 392 -0.60 18.37 -2.62
C PHE A 392 -0.50 19.73 -3.29
N SER A 393 -1.65 20.38 -3.50
CA SER A 393 -1.76 21.66 -4.20
C SER A 393 -2.72 22.61 -3.49
N VAL A 394 -2.57 23.91 -3.74
CA VAL A 394 -3.56 24.91 -3.35
C VAL A 394 -4.58 25.05 -4.46
N GLY A 395 -5.84 24.77 -4.19
CA GLY A 395 -6.94 25.05 -5.10
C GLY A 395 -7.24 26.54 -5.17
N LEU A 396 -7.31 27.06 -6.39
CA LEU A 396 -7.44 28.50 -6.64
C LEU A 396 -8.90 28.98 -6.72
N ARG A 397 -9.86 28.05 -6.76
CA ARG A 397 -11.29 28.40 -6.83
C ARG A 397 -11.75 29.06 -5.53
N GLU A 398 -11.47 28.41 -4.41
CA GLU A 398 -11.90 28.82 -3.08
C GLU A 398 -10.85 29.68 -2.34
N THR A 399 -9.64 29.79 -2.90
CA THR A 399 -8.55 30.54 -2.29
C THR A 399 -8.58 32.00 -2.71
N TYR A 400 -8.46 32.92 -1.73
CA TYR A 400 -8.22 34.34 -1.96
C TYR A 400 -7.00 34.82 -1.16
N CYS A 401 -7.02 34.61 0.15
CA CYS A 401 -5.90 34.83 1.05
C CYS A 401 -5.44 33.49 1.62
N TYR A 402 -4.17 33.18 1.49
CA TYR A 402 -3.58 31.92 1.93
C TYR A 402 -2.48 32.19 2.95
N THR A 403 -2.64 31.68 4.16
CA THR A 403 -1.75 31.95 5.29
C THR A 403 -0.72 30.83 5.47
N ILE A 404 0.56 31.17 5.45
CA ILE A 404 1.67 30.29 5.76
C ILE A 404 2.11 30.59 7.20
N SER A 405 1.53 29.89 8.17
CA SER A 405 1.75 30.11 9.60
C SER A 405 2.86 29.22 10.15
N GLY A 406 3.59 29.70 11.14
CA GLY A 406 4.62 28.92 11.85
C GLY A 406 5.55 29.79 12.68
N ARG A 407 6.33 29.16 13.57
CA ARG A 407 7.37 29.86 14.35
C ARG A 407 8.52 30.33 13.45
N ALA A 408 9.42 31.14 14.01
CA ALA A 408 10.67 31.48 13.32
C ALA A 408 11.42 30.23 12.89
N HIS A 409 12.06 30.26 11.71
CA HIS A 409 12.90 29.18 11.15
C HIS A 409 12.19 27.82 10.89
N THR A 410 10.86 27.78 10.79
CA THR A 410 10.11 26.56 10.46
C THR A 410 10.02 26.24 8.96
N GLY A 411 10.52 27.13 8.08
CA GLY A 411 10.53 26.89 6.64
C GLY A 411 9.45 27.65 5.86
N LYS A 412 8.78 28.67 6.44
CA LYS A 412 7.76 29.48 5.75
C LYS A 412 8.25 30.07 4.43
N THR A 413 9.46 30.66 4.42
CA THR A 413 10.08 31.20 3.20
C THR A 413 10.29 30.12 2.14
N ASN A 414 10.63 28.89 2.55
CA ASN A 414 10.76 27.76 1.64
C ASN A 414 9.41 27.40 0.98
N VAL A 415 8.32 27.40 1.74
CA VAL A 415 6.96 27.19 1.19
C VAL A 415 6.61 28.30 0.19
N LEU A 416 6.89 29.55 0.54
CA LEU A 416 6.60 30.66 -0.35
C LEU A 416 7.35 30.52 -1.69
N LYS A 417 8.62 30.09 -1.66
CA LYS A 417 9.40 29.78 -2.88
C LYS A 417 8.76 28.64 -3.70
N LEU A 418 8.30 27.58 -3.06
CA LEU A 418 7.62 26.47 -3.74
C LEU A 418 6.32 26.92 -4.41
N LEU A 419 5.51 27.72 -3.70
CA LEU A 419 4.29 28.30 -4.25
C LEU A 419 4.59 29.24 -5.43
N MET A 420 5.70 30.00 -5.40
CA MET A 420 6.14 30.85 -6.52
C MET A 420 6.49 30.01 -7.75
N TYR A 421 7.22 28.90 -7.59
CA TYR A 421 7.53 27.97 -8.69
C TYR A 421 6.26 27.31 -9.26
N GLY A 422 5.35 26.87 -8.39
CA GLY A 422 4.07 26.30 -8.81
C GLY A 422 3.19 27.33 -9.55
N ALA A 423 3.11 28.56 -9.04
CA ALA A 423 2.37 29.66 -9.67
C ALA A 423 2.97 30.08 -11.03
N GLN A 424 4.30 30.09 -11.14
CA GLN A 424 5.00 30.32 -12.42
C GLN A 424 4.56 29.28 -13.46
N LYS A 425 4.50 28.01 -13.06
CA LYS A 425 4.12 26.91 -13.96
C LYS A 425 2.63 26.96 -14.32
N ALA A 426 1.76 27.36 -13.38
CA ALA A 426 0.35 27.60 -13.64
C ALA A 426 0.08 28.82 -14.54
N GLY A 427 1.06 29.70 -14.70
CA GLY A 427 1.00 30.89 -15.53
C GLY A 427 0.23 32.05 -14.87
N GLY A 428 0.62 33.27 -15.12
CA GLY A 428 0.02 34.46 -14.54
C GLY A 428 1.05 35.54 -14.24
N LYS A 429 0.60 36.63 -13.58
CA LYS A 429 1.48 37.70 -13.12
C LYS A 429 1.88 37.45 -11.67
N LEU A 430 3.17 37.44 -11.40
CA LEU A 430 3.71 37.23 -10.05
C LEU A 430 4.27 38.52 -9.49
N CYS A 431 3.96 38.82 -8.25
CA CYS A 431 4.52 39.94 -7.50
C CYS A 431 4.99 39.45 -6.13
N VAL A 432 6.17 39.85 -5.71
CA VAL A 432 6.75 39.55 -4.40
C VAL A 432 6.95 40.86 -3.65
N ILE A 433 6.36 40.95 -2.46
CA ILE A 433 6.53 42.08 -1.54
C ILE A 433 7.36 41.61 -0.36
N GLU A 434 8.59 42.08 -0.25
CA GLU A 434 9.57 41.66 0.77
C GLU A 434 10.25 42.89 1.43
N PRO A 435 9.56 43.57 2.38
CA PRO A 435 10.16 44.70 3.08
C PRO A 435 11.30 44.26 4.00
N GLY A 436 12.44 44.93 3.91
CA GLY A 436 13.55 44.75 4.85
C GLY A 436 14.32 43.42 4.79
N GLN A 437 14.06 42.60 3.78
CA GLN A 437 14.73 41.28 3.59
C GLN A 437 15.09 41.11 2.10
N THR A 438 15.85 40.06 1.77
CA THR A 438 16.24 39.74 0.40
C THR A 438 16.28 38.25 0.08
N GLU A 439 15.64 37.43 0.91
CA GLU A 439 15.66 35.96 0.78
C GLU A 439 14.92 35.44 -0.45
N LEU A 440 13.91 36.19 -0.93
CA LEU A 440 13.09 35.83 -2.07
C LEU A 440 13.58 36.42 -3.39
N LYS A 441 14.55 37.36 -3.36
CA LYS A 441 15.01 38.10 -4.55
C LYS A 441 15.43 37.17 -5.69
N LYS A 442 16.25 36.15 -5.39
CA LYS A 442 16.72 35.20 -6.41
C LYS A 442 15.55 34.43 -7.02
N THR A 443 14.66 33.89 -6.18
CA THR A 443 13.48 33.12 -6.64
C THR A 443 12.52 34.01 -7.43
N ALA A 444 12.33 35.27 -7.02
CA ALA A 444 11.53 36.23 -7.77
C ALA A 444 12.06 36.46 -9.19
N GLN A 445 13.38 36.58 -9.33
CA GLN A 445 14.04 36.70 -10.65
C GLN A 445 13.86 35.43 -11.48
N GLU A 446 14.07 34.26 -10.90
CA GLU A 446 13.89 32.97 -11.58
C GLU A 446 12.43 32.75 -12.05
N CYS A 447 11.46 33.24 -11.27
CA CYS A 447 10.04 33.15 -11.62
C CYS A 447 9.53 34.28 -12.51
N GLY A 448 10.36 35.29 -12.83
CA GLY A 448 9.92 36.46 -13.58
C GLY A 448 8.92 37.35 -12.81
N ALA A 449 8.98 37.32 -11.48
CA ALA A 449 8.10 38.07 -10.60
C ALA A 449 8.56 39.52 -10.43
N GLN A 450 7.62 40.48 -10.38
CA GLN A 450 7.91 41.84 -9.94
C GLN A 450 8.31 41.80 -8.46
N TYR A 451 9.45 42.39 -8.11
CA TYR A 451 10.01 42.33 -6.76
C TYR A 451 10.05 43.71 -6.12
N LEU A 452 9.35 43.87 -5.00
CA LEU A 452 9.09 45.15 -4.32
C LEU A 452 9.58 45.10 -2.88
N THR A 453 10.29 46.15 -2.45
CA THR A 453 10.92 46.17 -1.10
C THR A 453 10.58 47.40 -0.27
N ASP A 454 10.13 48.48 -0.90
CA ASP A 454 9.88 49.74 -0.25
C ASP A 454 8.44 50.24 -0.43
N THR A 455 8.02 51.18 0.42
CA THR A 455 6.66 51.71 0.48
C THR A 455 6.21 52.31 -0.87
N LYS A 456 7.09 53.02 -1.56
CA LYS A 456 6.76 53.73 -2.80
C LYS A 456 6.44 52.73 -3.92
N THR A 457 7.32 51.76 -4.14
CA THR A 457 7.13 50.74 -5.19
C THR A 457 5.94 49.85 -4.92
N VAL A 458 5.68 49.49 -3.65
CA VAL A 458 4.49 48.72 -3.26
C VAL A 458 3.21 49.54 -3.52
N PHE A 459 3.21 50.84 -3.19
CA PHE A 459 2.07 51.70 -3.44
C PHE A 459 1.79 51.87 -4.94
N GLU A 460 2.82 52.15 -5.75
CA GLU A 460 2.70 52.25 -7.22
C GLU A 460 2.10 50.96 -7.80
N TYR A 461 2.58 49.78 -7.39
CA TYR A 461 2.04 48.50 -7.82
C TYR A 461 0.56 48.31 -7.45
N LEU A 462 0.18 48.60 -6.21
CA LEU A 462 -1.22 48.45 -5.75
C LEU A 462 -2.13 49.46 -6.49
N LYS A 463 -1.63 50.65 -6.81
CA LYS A 463 -2.33 51.63 -7.63
C LYS A 463 -2.54 51.12 -9.07
N GLU A 464 -1.53 50.48 -9.68
CA GLU A 464 -1.63 49.86 -11.00
C GLU A 464 -2.58 48.64 -10.99
N LEU A 465 -2.65 47.88 -9.91
CA LEU A 465 -3.55 46.75 -9.76
C LEU A 465 -5.02 47.17 -9.60
N THR A 466 -5.28 48.35 -9.07
CA THR A 466 -6.62 48.87 -8.77
C THR A 466 -7.59 48.83 -9.95
N PRO A 467 -7.26 49.31 -11.16
CA PRO A 467 -8.17 49.22 -12.31
C PRO A 467 -8.55 47.78 -12.68
N THR A 468 -7.56 46.86 -12.62
CA THR A 468 -7.79 45.44 -12.88
C THR A 468 -8.76 44.87 -11.85
N PHE A 469 -8.56 45.17 -10.59
CA PHE A 469 -9.44 44.70 -9.50
C PHE A 469 -10.87 45.26 -9.65
N VAL A 470 -11.01 46.57 -9.93
CA VAL A 470 -12.32 47.22 -10.13
C VAL A 470 -13.05 46.60 -11.32
N ALA A 471 -12.37 46.41 -12.46
CA ALA A 471 -12.98 45.79 -13.65
C ALA A 471 -13.49 44.37 -13.36
N ARG A 472 -12.67 43.53 -12.71
CA ARG A 472 -13.02 42.17 -12.35
C ARG A 472 -14.17 42.12 -11.33
N ASN A 473 -14.17 42.99 -10.33
CA ASN A 473 -15.25 43.10 -9.37
C ASN A 473 -16.57 43.53 -10.01
N LYS A 474 -16.51 44.48 -10.99
CA LYS A 474 -17.69 44.88 -11.77
C LYS A 474 -18.23 43.72 -12.60
N LYS A 475 -17.37 42.95 -13.27
CA LYS A 475 -17.74 41.75 -14.03
C LYS A 475 -18.39 40.69 -13.13
N LYS A 476 -17.77 40.41 -11.98
CA LYS A 476 -18.34 39.45 -10.98
C LYS A 476 -19.71 39.88 -10.49
N ARG A 477 -19.88 41.17 -10.14
CA ARG A 477 -21.17 41.70 -9.69
C ARG A 477 -22.24 41.63 -10.76
N ALA A 478 -21.94 41.97 -12.01
CA ALA A 478 -22.89 41.84 -13.11
C ALA A 478 -23.39 40.38 -13.26
N LEU A 479 -22.51 39.41 -13.16
CA LEU A 479 -22.88 37.99 -13.20
C LEU A 479 -23.79 37.59 -12.04
N ILE A 480 -23.51 38.09 -10.82
CA ILE A 480 -24.39 37.85 -9.64
C ILE A 480 -25.76 38.51 -9.84
N GLU A 481 -25.81 39.73 -10.36
CA GLU A 481 -27.06 40.47 -10.65
C GLU A 481 -27.90 39.78 -11.74
N GLU A 482 -27.24 39.08 -12.70
CA GLU A 482 -27.87 38.23 -13.70
C GLU A 482 -28.39 36.90 -13.15
N GLY A 483 -28.13 36.60 -11.85
CA GLY A 483 -28.54 35.33 -11.22
C GLY A 483 -27.62 34.14 -11.56
N ALA A 484 -26.38 34.38 -11.99
CA ALA A 484 -25.41 33.32 -12.26
C ALA A 484 -25.03 32.61 -10.96
N ASP A 485 -24.94 31.28 -11.00
CA ASP A 485 -24.40 30.46 -9.93
C ASP A 485 -22.86 30.63 -9.83
N GLU A 486 -22.30 30.12 -8.75
CA GLU A 486 -20.86 30.22 -8.48
C GLU A 486 -20.02 29.55 -9.57
N GLU A 487 -20.50 28.45 -10.15
CA GLU A 487 -19.81 27.72 -11.20
C GLU A 487 -19.74 28.51 -12.52
N ARG A 488 -20.84 29.18 -12.88
CA ARG A 488 -20.87 30.09 -14.04
C ARG A 488 -19.95 31.30 -13.82
N ILE A 489 -20.00 31.90 -12.61
CA ILE A 489 -19.12 33.01 -12.24
C ILE A 489 -17.64 32.58 -12.36
N TYR A 490 -17.29 31.42 -11.82
CA TYR A 490 -15.94 30.88 -11.88
C TYR A 490 -15.47 30.68 -13.33
N ARG A 491 -16.28 30.06 -14.17
CA ARG A 491 -15.99 29.79 -15.58
C ARG A 491 -15.77 31.08 -16.37
N GLU A 492 -16.60 32.09 -16.15
CA GLU A 492 -16.48 33.40 -16.81
C GLU A 492 -15.23 34.18 -16.32
N MET A 493 -14.90 34.06 -15.03
CA MET A 493 -13.72 34.70 -14.46
C MET A 493 -12.43 33.92 -14.77
N TYR A 494 -12.51 32.65 -15.17
CA TYR A 494 -11.34 31.83 -15.48
C TYR A 494 -10.52 32.34 -16.65
N SER A 495 -11.13 33.02 -17.59
CA SER A 495 -10.46 33.67 -18.74
C SER A 495 -9.49 34.81 -18.33
N GLU A 496 -9.66 35.37 -17.12
CA GLU A 496 -8.82 36.41 -16.59
C GLU A 496 -7.43 35.87 -16.23
N THR A 497 -6.36 36.63 -16.57
CA THR A 497 -4.99 36.25 -16.18
C THR A 497 -4.83 36.27 -14.66
N PRO A 498 -4.42 35.19 -14.00
CA PRO A 498 -4.23 35.20 -12.56
C PRO A 498 -3.13 36.13 -12.12
N VAL A 499 -3.30 36.74 -10.95
CA VAL A 499 -2.31 37.59 -10.29
C VAL A 499 -2.01 37.01 -8.93
N TYR A 500 -0.75 36.67 -8.70
CA TYR A 500 -0.27 36.07 -7.47
C TYR A 500 0.62 37.07 -6.71
N ILE A 501 0.23 37.38 -5.49
CA ILE A 501 0.93 38.33 -4.63
C ILE A 501 1.51 37.59 -3.44
N PHE A 502 2.83 37.53 -3.34
CA PHE A 502 3.56 36.82 -2.30
C PHE A 502 4.10 37.81 -1.27
N LEU A 503 3.68 37.65 -0.02
CA LEU A 503 4.04 38.54 1.09
C LEU A 503 5.02 37.80 2.01
N SER A 504 6.26 38.24 2.06
CA SER A 504 7.32 37.56 2.83
C SER A 504 7.05 37.57 4.35
N ASP A 505 6.43 38.62 4.87
CA ASP A 505 6.04 38.80 6.26
C ASP A 505 4.78 39.66 6.36
N LEU A 506 3.68 39.09 6.85
CA LEU A 506 2.40 39.79 6.98
C LEU A 506 2.49 40.98 7.94
N LYS A 507 3.31 40.89 9.01
CA LYS A 507 3.47 41.98 9.96
C LYS A 507 4.11 43.20 9.31
N GLU A 508 5.22 43.01 8.62
CA GLU A 508 5.91 44.10 7.94
C GLU A 508 5.07 44.66 6.79
N PHE A 509 4.30 43.80 6.09
CA PHE A 509 3.39 44.25 5.04
C PHE A 509 2.26 45.12 5.61
N PHE A 510 1.51 44.69 6.62
CA PHE A 510 0.42 45.51 7.17
C PHE A 510 0.93 46.75 7.89
N LYS A 511 2.07 46.67 8.56
CA LYS A 511 2.74 47.85 9.12
C LYS A 511 3.06 48.88 8.04
N LEU A 512 3.62 48.44 6.90
CA LEU A 512 3.91 49.28 5.75
C LEU A 512 2.62 49.93 5.22
N ILE A 513 1.56 49.14 4.98
CA ILE A 513 0.28 49.65 4.46
C ILE A 513 -0.34 50.72 5.37
N TYR A 514 -0.41 50.48 6.69
CA TYR A 514 -1.02 51.45 7.60
C TYR A 514 -0.14 52.63 7.92
N SER A 515 1.19 52.55 7.79
CA SER A 515 2.09 53.68 7.89
C SER A 515 2.07 54.58 6.62
N ALA A 516 1.78 54.00 5.46
CA ALA A 516 1.71 54.72 4.18
C ALA A 516 0.56 55.74 4.12
N ASP A 517 -0.47 55.64 4.96
CA ASP A 517 -1.60 56.58 5.01
C ASP A 517 -1.14 58.02 5.27
N ALA A 518 -0.05 58.21 6.03
CA ALA A 518 0.53 59.54 6.27
C ALA A 518 1.22 60.15 5.04
N GLU A 519 1.67 59.33 4.10
CA GLU A 519 2.44 59.79 2.91
C GLU A 519 1.58 59.85 1.65
N VAL A 520 0.66 58.87 1.48
CA VAL A 520 -0.03 58.66 0.20
C VAL A 520 -1.57 58.66 0.32
N GLY A 521 -2.12 58.78 1.54
CA GLY A 521 -3.54 58.91 1.85
C GLY A 521 -4.35 57.60 1.66
N ASN A 522 -5.09 57.22 2.71
CA ASN A 522 -6.07 56.11 2.76
C ASN A 522 -5.68 54.77 2.08
N MET A 523 -4.40 54.36 2.15
CA MET A 523 -3.96 53.06 1.64
C MET A 523 -4.53 51.92 2.45
N SER A 524 -4.65 52.08 3.77
CA SER A 524 -5.27 51.11 4.67
C SER A 524 -6.73 50.85 4.30
N GLY A 525 -7.53 51.88 4.05
CA GLY A 525 -8.93 51.73 3.62
C GLY A 525 -9.10 51.04 2.28
N PHE A 526 -8.15 51.27 1.35
CA PHE A 526 -8.09 50.55 0.09
C PHE A 526 -7.83 49.04 0.32
N MET A 527 -6.83 48.71 1.13
CA MET A 527 -6.52 47.30 1.46
C MET A 527 -7.64 46.60 2.24
N GLU A 528 -8.30 47.31 3.18
CA GLU A 528 -9.49 46.78 3.86
C GLU A 528 -10.59 46.42 2.85
N THR A 529 -10.81 47.27 1.86
CA THR A 529 -11.79 47.03 0.79
C THR A 529 -11.40 45.84 -0.08
N ILE A 530 -10.14 45.73 -0.49
CA ILE A 530 -9.65 44.60 -1.29
C ILE A 530 -9.78 43.28 -0.51
N MET A 531 -9.25 43.22 0.70
CA MET A 531 -9.24 42.01 1.52
C MET A 531 -10.64 41.49 1.84
N ALA A 532 -11.65 42.37 1.90
CA ALA A 532 -13.04 42.01 2.16
C ALA A 532 -13.81 41.47 0.93
N LYS A 533 -13.25 41.50 -0.29
CA LYS A 533 -13.99 41.15 -1.53
C LYS A 533 -14.12 39.66 -1.80
N GLY A 534 -13.29 38.85 -1.18
CA GLY A 534 -13.36 37.40 -1.30
C GLY A 534 -12.82 36.81 -2.61
N PRO A 535 -13.00 35.51 -2.82
CA PRO A 535 -12.47 34.77 -3.98
C PRO A 535 -13.13 35.15 -5.32
N LEU A 536 -12.76 34.46 -6.38
CA LEU A 536 -13.30 34.56 -7.74
C LEU A 536 -12.89 35.79 -8.56
N HIS A 537 -11.85 36.52 -8.12
CA HIS A 537 -11.28 37.63 -8.90
C HIS A 537 -10.03 37.25 -9.69
N ARG A 538 -9.51 36.03 -9.53
CA ARG A 538 -8.22 35.57 -10.06
C ARG A 538 -7.04 36.46 -9.56
N ILE A 539 -7.18 36.98 -8.34
CA ILE A 539 -6.12 37.70 -7.60
C ILE A 539 -5.98 37.01 -6.26
N TYR A 540 -4.75 36.63 -5.93
CA TYR A 540 -4.45 35.73 -4.79
C TYR A 540 -3.34 36.33 -3.94
N PHE A 541 -3.49 36.21 -2.61
CA PHE A 541 -2.50 36.70 -1.64
C PHE A 541 -1.95 35.52 -0.82
N PHE A 542 -0.66 35.30 -0.90
CA PHE A 542 0.05 34.26 -0.13
C PHE A 542 0.97 34.95 0.86
N GLY A 543 0.73 34.79 2.16
CA GLY A 543 1.48 35.52 3.18
C GLY A 543 2.06 34.66 4.27
N CYS A 544 3.32 34.92 4.65
CA CYS A 544 3.98 34.31 5.79
C CYS A 544 3.61 35.03 7.09
N LEU A 545 3.23 34.25 8.10
CA LEU A 545 2.87 34.74 9.43
C LEU A 545 3.68 34.03 10.51
N LYS A 546 4.31 34.79 11.38
CA LYS A 546 4.84 34.26 12.63
C LYS A 546 3.71 34.12 13.65
N VAL A 547 3.61 32.98 14.31
CA VAL A 547 2.56 32.72 15.31
C VAL A 547 2.53 33.79 16.39
N GLU A 548 3.69 34.27 16.79
CA GLU A 548 3.88 35.29 17.83
C GLU A 548 3.26 36.65 17.45
N ASP A 549 3.21 36.95 16.15
CA ASP A 549 2.72 38.23 15.63
C ASP A 549 1.19 38.25 15.43
N ALA A 550 0.55 37.08 15.37
CA ALA A 550 -0.87 36.92 15.02
C ALA A 550 -1.82 37.79 15.87
N ILE A 551 -1.57 37.89 17.18
CA ILE A 551 -2.42 38.67 18.10
C ILE A 551 -2.20 40.17 17.90
N SER A 552 -0.95 40.62 17.72
CA SER A 552 -0.63 42.04 17.55
C SER A 552 -1.22 42.64 16.28
N LEU A 553 -1.35 41.80 15.23
CA LEU A 553 -1.94 42.21 13.95
C LEU A 553 -3.47 42.36 13.97
N MET A 554 -4.15 41.86 14.99
CA MET A 554 -5.62 41.97 15.11
C MET A 554 -6.13 43.40 15.21
N SER A 555 -5.26 44.38 15.46
CA SER A 555 -5.60 45.79 15.40
C SER A 555 -5.86 46.29 13.97
N TYR A 556 -5.33 45.59 12.94
CA TYR A 556 -5.49 45.97 11.54
C TYR A 556 -6.71 45.24 10.92
N LYS A 557 -7.73 46.02 10.48
CA LYS A 557 -8.94 45.45 9.88
C LYS A 557 -8.66 44.65 8.61
N ALA A 558 -7.73 45.10 7.76
CA ALA A 558 -7.33 44.36 6.56
C ALA A 558 -6.74 42.98 6.91
N TYR A 559 -5.98 42.88 8.01
CA TYR A 559 -5.49 41.59 8.50
C TYR A 559 -6.61 40.70 9.02
N GLN A 560 -7.59 41.25 9.77
CA GLN A 560 -8.76 40.49 10.23
C GLN A 560 -9.49 39.85 9.03
N SER A 561 -9.71 40.62 7.96
CA SER A 561 -10.30 40.11 6.71
C SER A 561 -9.41 39.05 6.06
N TYR A 562 -8.08 39.26 6.03
CA TYR A 562 -7.13 38.32 5.46
C TYR A 562 -7.21 36.92 6.11
N ILE A 563 -7.19 36.84 7.43
CA ILE A 563 -7.21 35.57 8.15
C ILE A 563 -8.60 34.94 8.25
N SER A 564 -9.68 35.70 8.00
CA SER A 564 -11.06 35.21 8.09
C SER A 564 -11.38 34.09 7.08
N TYR A 565 -10.60 34.00 6.00
CA TYR A 565 -10.74 32.93 4.98
C TYR A 565 -10.26 31.57 5.46
N LYS A 566 -9.45 31.51 6.54
CA LYS A 566 -8.95 30.26 7.16
C LYS A 566 -8.25 29.29 6.20
N LYS A 567 -7.89 29.71 5.00
CA LYS A 567 -7.14 28.91 4.04
C LYS A 567 -5.64 29.08 4.31
N GLY A 568 -4.91 27.98 4.32
CA GLY A 568 -3.46 28.02 4.55
C GLY A 568 -2.89 26.78 5.18
N ILE A 569 -1.66 26.91 5.68
CA ILE A 569 -0.90 25.85 6.33
C ILE A 569 -0.26 26.32 7.63
N HIS A 570 -0.03 25.37 8.54
CA HIS A 570 0.77 25.56 9.73
C HIS A 570 2.00 24.65 9.71
N LEU A 571 3.19 25.26 9.83
CA LEU A 571 4.50 24.61 9.72
C LEU A 571 5.20 24.50 11.07
N GLY A 572 5.63 23.30 11.41
CA GLY A 572 6.47 23.02 12.57
C GLY A 572 5.84 23.43 13.91
N GLY A 573 6.55 23.15 15.01
CA GLY A 573 5.97 23.35 16.33
C GLY A 573 4.78 22.40 16.59
N ASN A 574 3.86 22.81 17.45
CA ASN A 574 2.63 22.09 17.72
C ASN A 574 1.41 22.94 17.31
N LEU A 575 0.37 22.28 16.83
CA LEU A 575 -0.86 22.92 16.37
C LEU A 575 -1.60 23.70 17.47
N SER A 576 -1.45 23.31 18.72
CA SER A 576 -2.11 23.99 19.86
C SER A 576 -1.64 25.43 20.07
N THR A 577 -0.49 25.82 19.52
CA THR A 577 0.07 27.18 19.69
C THR A 577 -0.45 28.18 18.67
N GLN A 578 -1.01 27.76 17.55
CA GLN A 578 -1.62 28.63 16.55
C GLN A 578 -3.12 28.87 16.83
N LYS A 579 -3.70 29.95 16.33
CA LYS A 579 -5.10 30.34 16.55
C LYS A 579 -5.85 30.72 15.27
N ILE A 580 -5.29 30.35 14.10
CA ILE A 580 -5.88 30.68 12.80
C ILE A 580 -6.76 29.53 12.33
N PHE A 581 -6.23 28.30 12.41
CA PHE A 581 -6.91 27.10 11.94
C PHE A 581 -7.56 26.34 13.12
N ASN A 582 -8.72 25.76 12.87
CA ASN A 582 -9.44 24.95 13.86
C ASN A 582 -9.76 23.57 13.26
N PHE A 583 -8.75 22.70 13.23
CA PHE A 583 -8.87 21.35 12.68
C PHE A 583 -9.62 20.43 13.65
N GLN A 584 -10.77 19.90 13.21
CA GLN A 584 -11.65 19.04 14.03
C GLN A 584 -11.30 17.54 13.90
N ASN A 585 -10.70 17.15 12.79
CA ASN A 585 -10.30 15.76 12.51
C ASN A 585 -9.02 15.33 13.23
N ILE A 586 -8.28 16.26 13.87
CA ILE A 586 -7.02 15.97 14.54
C ILE A 586 -7.27 15.70 16.03
N PRO A 587 -6.90 14.50 16.54
CA PRO A 587 -7.05 14.19 17.96
C PRO A 587 -6.29 15.17 18.85
N TYR A 588 -6.84 15.49 20.03
CA TYR A 588 -6.23 16.43 20.98
C TYR A 588 -4.79 16.09 21.35
N ALA A 589 -4.49 14.81 21.48
CA ALA A 589 -3.14 14.33 21.76
C ALA A 589 -2.13 14.69 20.64
N GLU A 590 -2.57 14.71 19.38
CA GLU A 590 -1.75 15.09 18.22
C GLU A 590 -1.54 16.60 18.13
N LEU A 591 -2.55 17.41 18.51
CA LEU A 591 -2.45 18.87 18.51
C LEU A 591 -1.28 19.38 19.37
N SER A 592 -0.92 18.64 20.42
CA SER A 592 0.14 19.00 21.37
C SER A 592 1.52 18.48 20.96
N LYS A 593 1.60 17.57 20.01
CA LYS A 593 2.87 17.02 19.54
C LYS A 593 3.62 18.00 18.64
N ALA A 594 4.95 18.05 18.81
CA ALA A 594 5.79 18.82 17.92
C ALA A 594 5.92 18.10 16.56
N MET A 595 5.60 18.80 15.49
CA MET A 595 5.80 18.31 14.13
C MET A 595 7.29 18.24 13.78
N LYS A 596 7.66 17.21 13.02
CA LYS A 596 9.01 17.09 12.44
C LYS A 596 9.27 18.25 11.46
N LYS A 597 10.54 18.60 11.27
CA LYS A 597 10.93 19.61 10.29
C LYS A 597 10.51 19.17 8.88
N GLY A 598 9.91 20.08 8.12
CA GLY A 598 9.36 19.81 6.79
C GLY A 598 7.91 19.28 6.80
N PHE A 599 7.33 19.01 7.97
CA PHE A 599 5.94 18.62 8.08
C PHE A 599 5.04 19.83 8.38
N ALA A 600 3.85 19.82 7.83
CA ALA A 600 2.83 20.85 8.05
C ALA A 600 1.43 20.24 8.04
N TYR A 601 0.47 20.98 8.58
CA TYR A 601 -0.95 20.73 8.36
C TYR A 601 -1.53 21.83 7.47
N ALA A 602 -2.21 21.43 6.42
CA ALA A 602 -2.94 22.29 5.51
C ALA A 602 -4.44 22.22 5.79
N ALA A 603 -5.14 23.33 5.65
CA ALA A 603 -6.60 23.33 5.61
C ALA A 603 -7.07 22.70 4.29
N ASP A 604 -8.06 21.81 4.38
CA ASP A 604 -8.67 21.20 3.20
C ASP A 604 -9.32 22.24 2.28
N GLU A 605 -9.41 21.93 0.99
CA GLU A 605 -9.93 22.85 -0.02
C GLU A 605 -11.44 23.07 0.14
N GLU A 606 -12.21 22.03 0.46
CA GLU A 606 -13.67 22.09 0.58
C GLU A 606 -14.10 22.43 2.01
N ASP A 607 -13.42 21.90 3.03
CA ASP A 607 -13.74 22.09 4.45
C ASP A 607 -12.50 22.54 5.25
N GLU A 608 -12.42 23.82 5.55
CA GLU A 608 -11.31 24.40 6.34
C GLU A 608 -11.18 23.84 7.77
N THR A 609 -12.14 23.06 8.25
CA THR A 609 -12.07 22.37 9.56
C THR A 609 -11.34 21.03 9.49
N ILE A 610 -11.03 20.54 8.29
CA ILE A 610 -10.25 19.35 8.06
C ILE A 610 -8.77 19.72 7.86
N GLY A 611 -7.89 19.14 8.66
CA GLY A 611 -6.45 19.30 8.55
C GLY A 611 -5.84 18.12 7.78
N ILE A 612 -5.19 18.41 6.67
CA ILE A 612 -4.43 17.43 5.85
C ILE A 612 -2.96 17.54 6.21
N GLN A 613 -2.34 16.42 6.56
CA GLN A 613 -0.91 16.40 6.85
C GLN A 613 -0.10 16.33 5.57
N ILE A 614 0.86 17.27 5.42
CA ILE A 614 1.69 17.38 4.22
C ILE A 614 3.18 17.38 4.55
N VAL A 615 3.99 16.95 3.58
CA VAL A 615 5.46 17.02 3.62
C VAL A 615 5.93 18.02 2.60
N VAL A 616 6.60 19.06 3.08
CA VAL A 616 7.08 20.18 2.28
C VAL A 616 8.50 19.90 1.79
N PRO A 617 8.74 19.78 0.47
CA PRO A 617 10.08 19.58 -0.07
C PRO A 617 10.94 20.84 0.08
N LEU A 618 12.24 20.71 -0.05
CA LEU A 618 13.13 21.85 -0.19
C LEU A 618 12.96 22.47 -1.59
N ALA A 619 12.91 23.81 -1.65
CA ALA A 619 12.75 24.58 -2.89
C ALA A 619 14.04 24.58 -3.73
N ARG A 620 14.53 23.39 -4.09
CA ARG A 620 15.69 23.18 -4.97
C ARG A 620 15.41 22.04 -5.94
N ARG A 621 16.02 22.07 -7.13
CA ARG A 621 15.77 21.08 -8.19
C ARG A 621 16.82 19.98 -8.24
N GLU A 622 18.01 20.20 -7.70
CA GLU A 622 19.12 19.24 -7.71
C GLU A 622 19.52 18.86 -6.28
N ASN A 623 19.97 17.63 -6.11
CA ASN A 623 20.64 17.21 -4.89
C ASN A 623 22.05 17.82 -4.84
N ILE A 624 22.41 18.45 -3.73
CA ILE A 624 23.77 18.95 -3.48
C ILE A 624 24.66 17.78 -3.11
#